data_d1f2746f8a69ea86d4fe264430834823
#
_entry.id   d1f2746f8a69ea86d4fe264430834823
#
_cell.length_a   1.000
_cell.length_b   1.000
_cell.length_c   1.000
_cell.angle_alpha   90.00
_cell.angle_beta   90.00
_cell.angle_gamma   90.00
#
_symmetry.space_group_name_H-M   'P 1'
#
loop_
_entity.id
_entity.type
_entity.pdbx_description
1 polymer ?
#
loop_
_entity_poly.entity_id
_entity_poly.type
_entity_poly.pdbx_seq_one_letter_code
_entity_poly.pdbx_strand_id
1 'polypeptide(L)'
;MEYAHNKYIKKYEFGNPYDTGAVVACIDKTAGIPERFRFDAKTDTFFYTLKEKDMVFGLGETVRGINKRGWIYVSNNSDDPVHDENKTSLYASQNFLIVDNGKDVFGVFLDNPGSVTFDIGYTDANVLSIHPEYNDTSFYVIEGASPLEIIRTFRELIGKSYIPPMWAFGYGQSRWGYKTAGDIREVAAGYKELGIPLDMIYMDIDYMQDFKDFTINPERFPDFENFVKEMKTEGIHLVPIIDAGVKIEEGYDVYEEGKANGYFCKKENGEDLVAAVWPGKVHFPDFLNEEASRWFGEKYKVLTDAGIEGFWNDMNEPAIFYTEDHLKEVFAQVKEFEQKELDIWGFFDFKDVVGSIANNPEDYRRFYHEFHGQKVRHDRVHNLYGFYMTKSASESFEKICPDKKILMFSRASYTGMHRYGGVWTGDNCSRWSHLLMNIQMMPGLNMNGFLYSGADIGGFGGNTTEDLMMRWVEFGIFTPLFRNHSALGTREQELYRFDRKEDFRHLIELRYALIPYIYEEFIKAVEHNEMYMMPLSLYTGKMSAAVRSKTSYWQERH
;
A
#
# COMPACT_ATOMS: atom_id res chain seq x y z
N MET A 1 -9.99 29.19 11.51
CA MET A 1 -10.70 28.49 10.43
C MET A 1 -11.19 27.07 10.81
N GLU A 2 -11.16 26.71 12.09
CA GLU A 2 -11.50 25.36 12.59
C GLU A 2 -13.01 25.06 12.69
N TYR A 3 -13.88 26.05 12.63
CA TYR A 3 -15.30 25.86 12.97
C TYR A 3 -16.28 25.73 11.79
N ALA A 4 -15.86 25.94 10.55
CA ALA A 4 -16.77 25.92 9.41
C ALA A 4 -17.05 24.51 8.83
N HIS A 5 -16.15 23.56 9.03
CA HIS A 5 -16.25 22.23 8.41
C HIS A 5 -17.01 21.20 9.25
N ASN A 6 -17.11 21.35 10.57
CA ASN A 6 -17.78 20.40 11.46
C ASN A 6 -19.28 20.17 11.15
N LYS A 7 -19.97 21.14 10.52
CA LYS A 7 -21.41 20.97 10.21
C LYS A 7 -21.71 20.00 9.06
N TYR A 8 -20.70 19.66 8.25
CA TYR A 8 -20.83 18.72 7.13
C TYR A 8 -20.41 17.30 7.48
N ILE A 9 -19.81 17.08 8.64
CA ILE A 9 -19.34 15.78 9.10
C ILE A 9 -20.08 15.39 10.37
N LYS A 10 -20.71 14.22 10.36
CA LYS A 10 -21.30 13.58 11.54
C LYS A 10 -20.50 12.35 11.89
N LYS A 11 -20.02 12.25 13.13
CA LYS A 11 -19.29 11.09 13.68
C LYS A 11 -20.20 10.29 14.60
N TYR A 12 -20.27 8.99 14.37
CA TYR A 12 -20.96 8.02 15.22
C TYR A 12 -19.95 7.00 15.72
N GLU A 13 -20.11 6.53 16.95
CA GLU A 13 -19.20 5.53 17.53
C GLU A 13 -20.00 4.30 17.98
N PHE A 14 -19.43 3.13 17.65
CA PHE A 14 -19.94 1.82 18.01
C PHE A 14 -18.83 1.04 18.72
N GLY A 15 -19.18 0.26 19.75
CA GLY A 15 -18.20 -0.41 20.59
C GLY A 15 -17.24 0.56 21.29
N ASN A 16 -15.95 0.24 21.25
CA ASN A 16 -14.86 1.05 21.79
C ASN A 16 -13.82 1.32 20.66
N PRO A 17 -14.07 2.30 19.78
CA PRO A 17 -13.20 2.59 18.65
C PRO A 17 -11.78 2.93 19.09
N TYR A 18 -10.80 2.38 18.36
CA TYR A 18 -9.40 2.75 18.53
C TYR A 18 -9.15 4.16 17.96
N ASP A 19 -8.22 4.89 18.56
CA ASP A 19 -7.58 6.02 17.88
C ASP A 19 -6.53 5.46 16.90
N THR A 20 -6.94 5.32 15.64
CA THR A 20 -6.10 4.73 14.58
C THR A 20 -5.02 5.69 14.08
N GLY A 21 -5.11 6.96 14.43
CA GLY A 21 -4.32 8.02 13.83
C GLY A 21 -4.74 8.39 12.39
N ALA A 22 -5.83 7.83 11.86
CA ALA A 22 -6.31 8.17 10.52
C ALA A 22 -6.85 9.60 10.44
N VAL A 23 -7.57 10.04 11.46
CA VAL A 23 -8.23 11.34 11.54
C VAL A 23 -7.39 12.36 12.31
N VAL A 24 -7.24 13.56 11.77
CA VAL A 24 -6.49 14.66 12.42
C VAL A 24 -7.39 15.77 12.93
N ALA A 25 -8.66 15.80 12.52
CA ALA A 25 -9.64 16.80 12.95
C ALA A 25 -10.45 16.29 14.16
N CYS A 26 -10.71 17.16 15.12
CA CYS A 26 -11.59 16.84 16.24
C CYS A 26 -13.06 17.00 15.81
N ILE A 27 -13.80 15.89 15.76
CA ILE A 27 -15.23 15.87 15.41
C ILE A 27 -16.00 15.33 16.61
N ASP A 28 -16.99 16.11 17.06
CA ASP A 28 -17.86 15.73 18.16
C ASP A 28 -18.73 14.52 17.80
N LYS A 29 -18.93 13.64 18.77
CA LYS A 29 -19.79 12.46 18.62
C LYS A 29 -21.25 12.86 18.46
N THR A 30 -21.88 12.35 17.41
CA THR A 30 -23.32 12.43 17.19
C THR A 30 -24.01 11.24 17.86
N ALA A 31 -25.10 11.46 18.56
CA ALA A 31 -25.86 10.39 19.19
C ALA A 31 -26.67 9.57 18.16
N GLY A 32 -26.87 8.29 18.45
CA GLY A 32 -27.71 7.40 17.65
C GLY A 32 -26.98 6.69 16.53
N ILE A 33 -27.67 6.39 15.45
CA ILE A 33 -27.15 5.73 14.24
C ILE A 33 -27.21 6.70 13.06
N PRO A 34 -26.37 6.53 12.01
CA PRO A 34 -26.42 7.38 10.83
C PRO A 34 -27.81 7.36 10.17
N GLU A 35 -28.43 8.52 9.97
CA GLU A 35 -29.82 8.65 9.47
C GLU A 35 -30.07 7.94 8.13
N ARG A 36 -29.04 7.82 7.29
CA ARG A 36 -29.13 7.16 5.97
C ARG A 36 -29.04 5.63 6.05
N PHE A 37 -28.65 5.10 7.21
CA PHE A 37 -28.37 3.68 7.41
C PHE A 37 -29.33 3.04 8.41
N ARG A 38 -29.66 1.78 8.20
CA ARG A 38 -30.19 0.89 9.22
C ARG A 38 -29.02 0.10 9.83
N PHE A 39 -28.96 0.01 11.12
CA PHE A 39 -27.98 -0.80 11.84
C PHE A 39 -28.65 -2.06 12.43
N ASP A 40 -28.05 -3.21 12.22
CA ASP A 40 -28.47 -4.47 12.82
C ASP A 40 -27.45 -4.86 13.90
N ALA A 41 -27.84 -4.67 15.16
CA ALA A 41 -26.99 -4.97 16.31
C ALA A 41 -26.76 -6.49 16.57
N LYS A 42 -27.42 -7.39 15.83
CA LYS A 42 -27.15 -8.83 15.94
C LYS A 42 -25.98 -9.27 15.06
N THR A 43 -25.80 -8.58 13.96
CA THR A 43 -24.78 -8.89 12.96
C THR A 43 -23.74 -7.76 12.83
N ASP A 44 -23.84 -6.71 13.65
CA ASP A 44 -22.99 -5.51 13.59
C ASP A 44 -22.89 -4.91 12.18
N THR A 45 -23.98 -4.93 11.42
CA THR A 45 -24.00 -4.57 10.00
C THR A 45 -24.80 -3.31 9.75
N PHE A 46 -24.22 -2.41 8.97
CA PHE A 46 -24.87 -1.19 8.48
C PHE A 46 -25.42 -1.44 7.08
N PHE A 47 -26.67 -1.06 6.85
CA PHE A 47 -27.36 -1.24 5.58
C PHE A 47 -27.84 0.10 5.02
N TYR A 48 -27.55 0.35 3.75
CA TYR A 48 -28.11 1.45 2.97
C TYR A 48 -28.90 0.87 1.78
N THR A 49 -30.09 1.42 1.53
CA THR A 49 -30.90 1.01 0.36
C THR A 49 -30.42 1.75 -0.88
N LEU A 50 -29.76 1.02 -1.77
CA LEU A 50 -29.30 1.54 -3.06
C LEU A 50 -30.48 1.86 -3.97
N LYS A 51 -30.54 3.08 -4.47
CA LYS A 51 -31.47 3.50 -5.53
C LYS A 51 -30.94 3.03 -6.90
N GLU A 52 -31.82 2.96 -7.89
CA GLU A 52 -31.47 2.49 -9.24
C GLU A 52 -30.25 3.20 -9.85
N LYS A 53 -30.15 4.52 -9.63
CA LYS A 53 -29.10 5.37 -10.20
C LYS A 53 -27.90 5.61 -9.27
N ASP A 54 -27.89 5.03 -8.07
CA ASP A 54 -26.76 5.18 -7.17
C ASP A 54 -25.51 4.54 -7.79
N MET A 55 -24.44 5.30 -7.85
CA MET A 55 -23.07 4.86 -8.12
C MET A 55 -22.28 4.96 -6.83
N VAL A 56 -21.33 4.06 -6.65
CA VAL A 56 -20.47 4.03 -5.47
C VAL A 56 -19.02 4.12 -5.90
N PHE A 57 -18.29 5.10 -5.37
CA PHE A 57 -16.89 5.36 -5.69
C PHE A 57 -16.03 5.22 -4.44
N GLY A 58 -14.72 5.01 -4.58
CA GLY A 58 -13.78 5.00 -3.46
C GLY A 58 -13.17 3.65 -3.18
N LEU A 59 -12.99 3.32 -1.90
CA LEU A 59 -12.34 2.13 -1.36
C LEU A 59 -10.88 1.94 -1.82
N GLY A 60 -10.21 3.04 -2.20
CA GLY A 60 -8.76 3.06 -2.44
C GLY A 60 -8.27 2.03 -3.44
N GLU A 61 -7.35 1.18 -2.99
CA GLU A 61 -6.73 0.11 -3.77
C GLU A 61 -7.68 -1.09 -3.92
N THR A 62 -8.58 -1.00 -4.88
CA THR A 62 -9.57 -2.05 -5.15
C THR A 62 -9.78 -2.26 -6.63
N VAL A 63 -10.06 -3.50 -7.02
CA VAL A 63 -10.33 -3.93 -8.41
C VAL A 63 -11.65 -3.39 -8.97
N ARG A 64 -11.97 -3.69 -10.25
CA ARG A 64 -13.27 -3.52 -10.92
C ARG A 64 -13.72 -2.09 -11.22
N GLY A 65 -12.81 -1.23 -11.61
CA GLY A 65 -13.17 0.08 -12.15
C GLY A 65 -13.60 1.09 -11.09
N ILE A 66 -14.09 2.24 -11.56
CA ILE A 66 -14.38 3.40 -10.72
C ILE A 66 -15.68 3.22 -9.91
N ASN A 67 -16.73 2.73 -10.57
CA ASN A 67 -17.99 2.40 -9.88
C ASN A 67 -17.89 1.02 -9.24
N LYS A 68 -17.97 0.98 -7.93
CA LYS A 68 -17.79 -0.23 -7.11
C LYS A 68 -19.05 -1.10 -6.95
N ARG A 69 -20.20 -0.65 -7.48
CA ARG A 69 -21.46 -1.39 -7.38
C ARG A 69 -21.40 -2.73 -8.13
N GLY A 70 -21.97 -3.78 -7.53
CA GLY A 70 -22.06 -5.13 -8.09
C GLY A 70 -20.91 -6.06 -7.66
N TRP A 71 -20.20 -5.74 -6.57
CA TRP A 71 -19.13 -6.59 -6.04
C TRP A 71 -19.02 -6.51 -4.51
N ILE A 72 -18.23 -7.44 -3.94
CA ILE A 72 -17.83 -7.46 -2.53
C ILE A 72 -16.37 -7.02 -2.43
N TYR A 73 -16.08 -6.11 -1.51
CA TYR A 73 -14.73 -5.67 -1.18
C TYR A 73 -14.47 -5.93 0.30
N VAL A 74 -13.28 -6.42 0.62
CA VAL A 74 -12.84 -6.66 1.99
C VAL A 74 -11.64 -5.77 2.29
N SER A 75 -11.81 -4.88 3.24
CA SER A 75 -10.72 -4.09 3.78
C SER A 75 -9.90 -4.97 4.71
N ASN A 76 -8.84 -5.58 4.19
CA ASN A 76 -7.91 -6.44 4.91
C ASN A 76 -6.64 -6.55 4.10
N ASN A 77 -5.57 -5.87 4.53
CA ASN A 77 -4.29 -5.88 3.82
C ASN A 77 -3.82 -7.30 3.60
N SER A 78 -3.56 -7.67 2.35
CA SER A 78 -3.28 -9.05 1.98
C SER A 78 -2.14 -9.13 0.99
N ASP A 79 -1.13 -9.94 1.31
CA ASP A 79 -0.08 -10.31 0.37
C ASP A 79 -0.66 -11.26 -0.70
N ASP A 80 -0.88 -10.73 -1.90
CA ASP A 80 -1.46 -11.47 -3.02
C ASP A 80 -0.73 -11.17 -4.34
N PRO A 81 0.36 -11.88 -4.64
CA PRO A 81 1.18 -11.65 -5.83
C PRO A 81 0.53 -12.11 -7.14
N VAL A 82 -0.68 -12.66 -7.11
CA VAL A 82 -1.42 -13.14 -8.29
C VAL A 82 -2.85 -12.62 -8.27
N HIS A 83 -3.00 -11.33 -8.00
CA HIS A 83 -4.33 -10.74 -7.95
C HIS A 83 -4.96 -10.59 -9.34
N ASP A 84 -6.28 -10.72 -9.39
CA ASP A 84 -7.10 -10.53 -10.58
C ASP A 84 -8.38 -9.75 -10.26
N GLU A 85 -9.27 -9.60 -11.27
CA GLU A 85 -10.54 -8.87 -11.10
C GLU A 85 -11.53 -9.53 -10.13
N ASN A 86 -11.27 -10.74 -9.65
CA ASN A 86 -12.13 -11.49 -8.73
C ASN A 86 -11.69 -11.35 -7.26
N LYS A 87 -10.60 -10.65 -7.01
CA LYS A 87 -10.13 -10.41 -5.65
C LYS A 87 -11.05 -9.45 -4.91
N THR A 88 -11.18 -9.68 -3.63
CA THR A 88 -11.97 -8.85 -2.73
C THR A 88 -11.10 -7.90 -1.91
N SER A 89 -9.84 -8.26 -1.66
CA SER A 89 -8.83 -7.45 -0.98
C SER A 89 -7.50 -7.46 -1.75
N LEU A 90 -6.68 -6.44 -1.53
CA LEU A 90 -5.32 -6.29 -2.04
C LEU A 90 -4.39 -5.87 -0.90
N TYR A 91 -3.25 -5.26 -1.23
CA TYR A 91 -2.20 -4.91 -0.26
C TYR A 91 -2.58 -3.78 0.69
N ALA A 92 -3.53 -2.91 0.31
CA ALA A 92 -3.88 -1.71 1.06
C ALA A 92 -5.38 -1.57 1.29
N SER A 93 -5.74 -0.95 2.41
CA SER A 93 -7.13 -0.81 2.86
C SER A 93 -7.49 0.65 3.13
N GLN A 94 -8.49 1.17 2.41
CA GLN A 94 -9.02 2.52 2.60
C GLN A 94 -10.55 2.48 2.64
N ASN A 95 -11.12 2.75 3.80
CA ASN A 95 -12.54 2.57 4.10
C ASN A 95 -13.42 3.77 3.76
N PHE A 96 -13.05 4.57 2.77
CA PHE A 96 -13.83 5.73 2.34
C PHE A 96 -14.54 5.45 1.02
N LEU A 97 -15.85 5.72 0.98
CA LEU A 97 -16.66 5.65 -0.22
C LEU A 97 -17.60 6.84 -0.35
N ILE A 98 -18.06 7.10 -1.57
CA ILE A 98 -19.06 8.12 -1.92
C ILE A 98 -20.21 7.42 -2.65
N VAL A 99 -21.43 7.71 -2.22
CA VAL A 99 -22.66 7.31 -2.94
C VAL A 99 -23.21 8.55 -3.64
N ASP A 100 -23.46 8.44 -4.96
CA ASP A 100 -23.96 9.56 -5.77
C ASP A 100 -24.95 9.07 -6.84
N ASN A 101 -26.08 9.73 -6.95
CA ASN A 101 -27.09 9.48 -7.99
C ASN A 101 -27.38 10.69 -8.89
N GLY A 102 -26.56 11.73 -8.79
CA GLY A 102 -26.68 12.98 -9.52
C GLY A 102 -27.68 13.99 -8.93
N LYS A 103 -28.38 13.65 -7.83
CA LYS A 103 -29.30 14.53 -7.09
C LYS A 103 -29.02 14.57 -5.59
N ASP A 104 -28.54 13.46 -5.07
CA ASP A 104 -28.20 13.26 -3.66
C ASP A 104 -26.83 12.60 -3.62
N VAL A 105 -25.90 13.17 -2.88
CA VAL A 105 -24.53 12.70 -2.77
C VAL A 105 -24.07 12.78 -1.32
N PHE A 106 -23.39 11.77 -0.84
CA PHE A 106 -22.78 11.74 0.48
C PHE A 106 -21.56 10.81 0.52
N GLY A 107 -20.64 11.09 1.42
CA GLY A 107 -19.48 10.24 1.72
C GLY A 107 -19.67 9.44 2.99
N VAL A 108 -19.03 8.29 3.05
CA VAL A 108 -18.91 7.45 4.26
C VAL A 108 -17.46 7.10 4.46
N PHE A 109 -16.98 7.33 5.67
CA PHE A 109 -15.68 6.81 6.10
C PHE A 109 -15.89 5.95 7.36
N LEU A 110 -15.40 4.71 7.29
CA LEU A 110 -15.42 3.78 8.40
C LEU A 110 -14.00 3.66 8.97
N ASP A 111 -13.73 4.32 10.08
CA ASP A 111 -12.47 4.16 10.77
C ASP A 111 -12.55 2.93 11.68
N ASN A 112 -12.17 1.79 11.10
CA ASN A 112 -12.06 0.48 11.73
C ASN A 112 -10.82 -0.21 11.16
N PRO A 113 -9.80 -0.47 11.97
CA PRO A 113 -8.52 -0.99 11.51
C PRO A 113 -8.46 -2.51 11.33
N GLY A 114 -9.52 -3.23 11.71
CA GLY A 114 -9.70 -4.64 11.44
C GLY A 114 -10.29 -4.91 10.07
N SER A 115 -10.72 -6.14 9.85
CA SER A 115 -11.38 -6.55 8.61
C SER A 115 -12.79 -5.95 8.48
N VAL A 116 -13.11 -5.36 7.33
CA VAL A 116 -14.44 -4.80 7.01
C VAL A 116 -14.89 -5.28 5.63
N THR A 117 -16.07 -5.86 5.57
CA THR A 117 -16.70 -6.29 4.31
C THR A 117 -17.68 -5.22 3.82
N PHE A 118 -17.50 -4.80 2.57
CA PHE A 118 -18.40 -3.92 1.83
C PHE A 118 -19.08 -4.72 0.71
N ASP A 119 -20.32 -5.15 0.89
CA ASP A 119 -21.13 -5.72 -0.18
C ASP A 119 -21.93 -4.60 -0.85
N ILE A 120 -21.54 -4.26 -2.06
CA ILE A 120 -22.11 -3.11 -2.78
C ILE A 120 -23.06 -3.61 -3.89
N GLY A 121 -24.21 -4.14 -3.48
CA GLY A 121 -25.21 -4.61 -4.44
C GLY A 121 -24.84 -5.91 -5.17
N TYR A 122 -23.98 -6.74 -4.60
CA TYR A 122 -23.63 -8.05 -5.14
C TYR A 122 -24.60 -9.14 -4.66
N THR A 123 -24.77 -9.27 -3.35
CA THR A 123 -25.72 -10.25 -2.78
C THR A 123 -27.18 -9.81 -2.99
N ASP A 124 -27.47 -8.52 -2.77
CA ASP A 124 -28.74 -7.88 -3.10
C ASP A 124 -28.49 -6.60 -3.88
N ALA A 125 -28.96 -6.55 -5.13
CA ALA A 125 -28.72 -5.43 -6.05
C ALA A 125 -29.18 -4.05 -5.52
N ASN A 126 -30.05 -4.02 -4.51
CA ASN A 126 -30.61 -2.83 -3.91
C ASN A 126 -30.02 -2.50 -2.52
N VAL A 127 -28.99 -3.22 -2.08
CA VAL A 127 -28.41 -3.05 -0.74
C VAL A 127 -26.91 -2.81 -0.83
N LEU A 128 -26.45 -1.77 -0.14
CA LEU A 128 -25.07 -1.67 0.31
C LEU A 128 -25.03 -2.10 1.78
N SER A 129 -24.29 -3.14 2.10
CA SER A 129 -24.00 -3.53 3.47
C SER A 129 -22.53 -3.31 3.83
N ILE A 130 -22.28 -2.84 5.04
CA ILE A 130 -20.96 -2.62 5.61
C ILE A 130 -20.89 -3.43 6.90
N HIS A 131 -20.04 -4.43 6.92
CA HIS A 131 -19.91 -5.36 8.04
C HIS A 131 -18.46 -5.40 8.55
N PRO A 132 -18.14 -4.73 9.66
CA PRO A 132 -16.86 -4.90 10.36
C PRO A 132 -16.86 -6.23 11.12
N GLU A 133 -15.73 -6.95 11.07
CA GLU A 133 -15.56 -8.19 11.86
C GLU A 133 -15.65 -7.92 13.37
N TYR A 134 -15.15 -6.76 13.80
CA TYR A 134 -15.25 -6.26 15.18
C TYR A 134 -15.85 -4.87 15.15
N ASN A 135 -16.94 -4.65 15.90
CA ASN A 135 -17.69 -3.39 15.85
C ASN A 135 -17.12 -2.31 16.79
N ASP A 136 -15.78 -2.16 16.80
CA ASP A 136 -15.09 -1.05 17.47
C ASP A 136 -14.80 0.03 16.41
N THR A 137 -15.84 0.82 16.06
CA THR A 137 -15.87 1.61 14.84
C THR A 137 -16.22 3.07 15.08
N SER A 138 -15.44 3.99 14.50
CA SER A 138 -15.88 5.37 14.26
C SER A 138 -16.45 5.48 12.84
N PHE A 139 -17.74 5.78 12.74
CA PHE A 139 -18.47 5.88 11.47
C PHE A 139 -18.71 7.36 11.15
N TYR A 140 -18.16 7.85 10.04
CA TYR A 140 -18.32 9.23 9.59
C TYR A 140 -19.25 9.30 8.39
N VAL A 141 -20.21 10.22 8.42
CA VAL A 141 -21.03 10.63 7.27
C VAL A 141 -20.63 12.04 6.88
N ILE A 142 -20.32 12.23 5.60
CA ILE A 142 -19.88 13.50 5.04
C ILE A 142 -20.92 13.97 4.04
N GLU A 143 -21.54 15.11 4.31
CA GLU A 143 -22.50 15.75 3.42
C GLU A 143 -21.81 16.76 2.52
N GLY A 144 -22.30 16.93 1.29
CA GLY A 144 -21.76 17.90 0.33
C GLY A 144 -22.66 18.05 -0.88
N ALA A 145 -22.43 19.08 -1.69
CA ALA A 145 -23.21 19.34 -2.90
C ALA A 145 -22.67 18.59 -4.14
N SER A 146 -21.46 18.02 -4.03
CA SER A 146 -20.82 17.26 -5.12
C SER A 146 -19.80 16.26 -4.58
N PRO A 147 -19.43 15.22 -5.36
CA PRO A 147 -18.36 14.31 -4.97
C PRO A 147 -17.03 15.00 -4.67
N LEU A 148 -16.68 16.04 -5.42
CA LEU A 148 -15.43 16.79 -5.19
C LEU A 148 -15.43 17.54 -3.85
N GLU A 149 -16.56 18.13 -3.46
CA GLU A 149 -16.69 18.76 -2.16
C GLU A 149 -16.55 17.74 -1.01
N ILE A 150 -17.16 16.57 -1.16
CA ILE A 150 -17.02 15.47 -0.21
C ILE A 150 -15.57 14.99 -0.10
N ILE A 151 -14.86 14.83 -1.23
CA ILE A 151 -13.45 14.45 -1.25
C ILE A 151 -12.61 15.50 -0.51
N ARG A 152 -12.80 16.79 -0.78
CA ARG A 152 -12.08 17.86 -0.09
C ARG A 152 -12.32 17.83 1.41
N THR A 153 -13.58 17.71 1.82
CA THR A 153 -13.97 17.63 3.23
C THR A 153 -13.37 16.39 3.91
N PHE A 154 -13.39 15.23 3.24
CA PHE A 154 -12.73 14.03 3.74
C PHE A 154 -11.21 14.21 3.83
N ARG A 155 -10.59 14.79 2.81
CA ARG A 155 -9.14 15.05 2.81
C ARG A 155 -8.72 16.06 3.91
N GLU A 156 -9.58 17.01 4.28
CA GLU A 156 -9.37 17.86 5.45
C GLU A 156 -9.48 17.10 6.76
N LEU A 157 -10.41 16.13 6.83
CA LEU A 157 -10.57 15.26 8.00
C LEU A 157 -9.32 14.39 8.28
N ILE A 158 -8.71 13.84 7.23
CA ILE A 158 -7.57 12.91 7.35
C ILE A 158 -6.19 13.57 7.18
N GLY A 159 -6.15 14.86 6.87
CA GLY A 159 -4.91 15.64 6.74
C GLY A 159 -4.30 15.64 5.34
N LYS A 160 -3.27 16.48 5.17
CA LYS A 160 -2.60 16.69 3.89
C LYS A 160 -1.69 15.54 3.50
N SER A 161 -1.58 15.31 2.20
CA SER A 161 -0.69 14.28 1.65
C SER A 161 0.79 14.66 1.78
N TYR A 162 1.60 13.63 1.91
CA TYR A 162 3.06 13.68 1.82
C TYR A 162 3.50 14.28 0.48
N ILE A 163 4.56 15.11 0.52
CA ILE A 163 5.17 15.71 -0.66
C ILE A 163 6.59 15.14 -0.81
N PRO A 164 6.82 14.24 -1.78
CA PRO A 164 8.15 13.69 -2.04
C PRO A 164 9.10 14.74 -2.62
N PRO A 165 10.41 14.49 -2.63
CA PRO A 165 11.36 15.33 -3.35
C PRO A 165 11.08 15.31 -4.86
N MET A 166 11.42 16.40 -5.56
CA MET A 166 11.10 16.55 -6.99
C MET A 166 11.75 15.47 -7.87
N TRP A 167 12.96 15.02 -7.53
CA TRP A 167 13.63 13.93 -8.26
C TRP A 167 12.85 12.61 -8.25
N ALA A 168 12.02 12.37 -7.22
CA ALA A 168 11.18 11.18 -7.12
C ALA A 168 10.06 11.12 -8.20
N PHE A 169 9.84 12.21 -8.94
CA PHE A 169 8.97 12.22 -10.11
C PHE A 169 9.71 11.84 -11.41
N GLY A 170 11.02 11.60 -11.37
CA GLY A 170 11.76 11.06 -12.48
C GLY A 170 11.43 9.60 -12.78
N TYR A 171 12.12 9.02 -13.75
CA TYR A 171 12.00 7.61 -14.07
C TYR A 171 12.90 6.77 -13.17
N GLY A 172 12.36 5.65 -12.69
CA GLY A 172 13.07 4.70 -11.85
C GLY A 172 13.09 3.29 -12.44
N GLN A 173 14.26 2.66 -12.40
CA GLN A 173 14.45 1.26 -12.78
C GLN A 173 14.63 0.39 -11.56
N SER A 174 13.94 -0.75 -11.54
CA SER A 174 13.95 -1.72 -10.46
C SER A 174 13.90 -3.14 -11.00
N ARG A 175 14.52 -4.07 -10.28
CA ARG A 175 14.36 -5.50 -10.48
C ARG A 175 14.73 -6.24 -9.20
N TRP A 176 13.91 -7.19 -8.80
CA TRP A 176 14.36 -8.23 -7.89
C TRP A 176 15.39 -9.09 -8.64
N GLY A 177 16.68 -8.92 -8.27
CA GLY A 177 17.81 -9.57 -8.90
C GLY A 177 18.97 -8.66 -9.32
N TYR A 178 18.95 -7.35 -9.02
CA TYR A 178 20.16 -6.52 -9.03
C TYR A 178 20.98 -6.84 -7.77
N LYS A 179 21.81 -7.87 -7.86
CA LYS A 179 22.44 -8.49 -6.69
C LYS A 179 23.72 -7.81 -6.24
N THR A 180 24.36 -7.04 -7.13
CA THR A 180 25.69 -6.45 -6.89
C THR A 180 25.73 -4.98 -7.34
N ALA A 181 26.69 -4.23 -6.81
CA ALA A 181 27.03 -2.90 -7.32
C ALA A 181 27.38 -2.91 -8.82
N GLY A 182 27.93 -4.05 -9.32
CA GLY A 182 28.21 -4.24 -10.74
C GLY A 182 26.95 -4.25 -11.58
N ASP A 183 25.91 -4.98 -11.16
CA ASP A 183 24.62 -5.03 -11.87
C ASP A 183 23.98 -3.64 -11.97
N ILE A 184 24.01 -2.87 -10.88
CA ILE A 184 23.48 -1.51 -10.85
C ILE A 184 24.25 -0.57 -11.79
N ARG A 185 25.61 -0.69 -11.84
CA ARG A 185 26.43 0.07 -12.79
C ARG A 185 26.13 -0.29 -14.23
N GLU A 186 25.90 -1.58 -14.52
CA GLU A 186 25.51 -2.03 -15.87
C GLU A 186 24.18 -1.41 -16.29
N VAL A 187 23.18 -1.41 -15.41
CA VAL A 187 21.88 -0.78 -15.66
C VAL A 187 22.04 0.72 -15.90
N ALA A 188 22.77 1.44 -15.05
CA ALA A 188 23.03 2.86 -15.21
C ALA A 188 23.74 3.17 -16.54
N ALA A 189 24.75 2.37 -16.91
CA ALA A 189 25.47 2.51 -18.17
C ALA A 189 24.58 2.27 -19.38
N GLY A 190 23.68 1.27 -19.35
CA GLY A 190 22.75 0.98 -20.44
C GLY A 190 21.79 2.12 -20.74
N TYR A 191 21.23 2.75 -19.70
CA TYR A 191 20.38 3.95 -19.86
C TYR A 191 21.19 5.16 -20.40
N LYS A 192 22.39 5.37 -19.85
CA LYS A 192 23.29 6.47 -20.26
C LYS A 192 23.74 6.35 -21.72
N GLU A 193 24.09 5.14 -22.16
CA GLU A 193 24.54 4.91 -23.55
C GLU A 193 23.48 5.28 -24.57
N LEU A 194 22.20 5.03 -24.27
CA LEU A 194 21.09 5.38 -25.15
C LEU A 194 20.50 6.78 -24.89
N GLY A 195 21.05 7.51 -23.92
CA GLY A 195 20.55 8.84 -23.56
C GLY A 195 19.12 8.82 -23.00
N ILE A 196 18.70 7.71 -22.38
CA ILE A 196 17.41 7.63 -21.68
C ILE A 196 17.61 8.18 -20.26
N PRO A 197 16.91 9.26 -19.87
CA PRO A 197 17.03 9.80 -18.51
C PRO A 197 16.63 8.77 -17.43
N LEU A 198 17.35 8.78 -16.30
CA LEU A 198 17.14 7.88 -15.16
C LEU A 198 17.51 8.59 -13.86
N ASP A 199 16.57 8.75 -12.93
CA ASP A 199 16.81 9.41 -11.64
C ASP A 199 16.96 8.43 -10.48
N MET A 200 16.42 7.20 -10.61
CA MET A 200 16.41 6.23 -9.52
C MET A 200 16.77 4.82 -10.01
N ILE A 201 17.58 4.12 -9.21
CA ILE A 201 17.68 2.67 -9.29
C ILE A 201 17.30 2.11 -7.91
N TYR A 202 16.33 1.20 -7.91
CA TYR A 202 15.85 0.56 -6.70
C TYR A 202 16.69 -0.65 -6.37
N MET A 203 16.96 -0.82 -5.08
CA MET A 203 17.69 -1.97 -4.55
C MET A 203 16.69 -2.85 -3.82
N ASP A 204 16.52 -4.07 -4.32
CA ASP A 204 15.69 -5.12 -3.74
C ASP A 204 16.47 -5.86 -2.65
N ILE A 205 15.89 -6.88 -2.02
CA ILE A 205 16.41 -7.58 -0.83
C ILE A 205 17.86 -8.09 -0.96
N ASP A 206 18.38 -8.25 -2.17
CA ASP A 206 19.72 -8.80 -2.43
C ASP A 206 20.89 -7.90 -1.97
N TYR A 207 20.66 -6.60 -1.70
CA TYR A 207 21.73 -5.74 -1.17
C TYR A 207 22.03 -6.03 0.32
N MET A 208 21.05 -6.59 1.03
CA MET A 208 21.17 -6.93 2.44
C MET A 208 22.09 -8.14 2.65
N GLN A 209 22.71 -8.22 3.80
CA GLN A 209 23.38 -9.41 4.25
C GLN A 209 22.36 -10.45 4.75
N ASP A 210 22.16 -11.53 4.02
CA ASP A 210 21.21 -12.60 4.36
C ASP A 210 19.77 -12.08 4.61
N PHE A 211 19.35 -11.08 3.82
CA PHE A 211 18.03 -10.43 3.89
C PHE A 211 17.74 -9.76 5.25
N LYS A 212 18.79 -9.36 5.98
CA LYS A 212 18.66 -8.64 7.25
C LYS A 212 18.53 -7.14 7.00
N ASP A 213 17.44 -6.53 7.45
CA ASP A 213 17.23 -5.09 7.34
C ASP A 213 18.38 -4.28 7.96
N PHE A 214 18.65 -3.11 7.37
CA PHE A 214 19.70 -2.18 7.83
C PHE A 214 21.12 -2.75 7.78
N THR A 215 21.34 -3.83 7.00
CA THR A 215 22.67 -4.38 6.71
C THR A 215 23.03 -4.21 5.23
N ILE A 216 24.31 -4.18 4.94
CA ILE A 216 24.85 -4.17 3.58
C ILE A 216 25.70 -5.42 3.40
N ASN A 217 25.49 -6.16 2.31
CA ASN A 217 26.36 -7.27 1.97
C ASN A 217 27.70 -6.75 1.46
N PRO A 218 28.81 -6.93 2.20
CA PRO A 218 30.11 -6.31 1.88
C PRO A 218 30.79 -6.93 0.64
N GLU A 219 30.44 -8.16 0.27
CA GLU A 219 30.97 -8.81 -0.93
C GLU A 219 30.27 -8.31 -2.20
N ARG A 220 28.97 -8.07 -2.11
CA ARG A 220 28.14 -7.62 -3.22
C ARG A 220 28.20 -6.10 -3.43
N PHE A 221 28.31 -5.36 -2.34
CA PHE A 221 28.37 -3.88 -2.32
C PHE A 221 29.58 -3.41 -1.50
N PRO A 222 30.81 -3.69 -1.97
CA PRO A 222 32.01 -3.20 -1.29
C PRO A 222 32.05 -1.67 -1.33
N ASP A 223 32.47 -1.06 -0.22
CA ASP A 223 32.58 0.40 -0.09
C ASP A 223 31.29 1.15 -0.44
N PHE A 224 30.20 0.74 0.23
CA PHE A 224 28.84 1.16 -0.09
C PHE A 224 28.65 2.68 -0.10
N GLU A 225 29.24 3.40 0.84
CA GLU A 225 29.14 4.89 0.90
C GLU A 225 29.73 5.54 -0.37
N ASN A 226 30.89 5.08 -0.82
CA ASN A 226 31.47 5.59 -2.06
C ASN A 226 30.66 5.17 -3.30
N PHE A 227 30.06 3.98 -3.29
CA PHE A 227 29.15 3.55 -4.35
C PHE A 227 27.91 4.44 -4.42
N VAL A 228 27.25 4.76 -3.28
CA VAL A 228 26.12 5.68 -3.24
C VAL A 228 26.50 7.06 -3.77
N LYS A 229 27.68 7.56 -3.37
CA LYS A 229 28.20 8.85 -3.85
C LYS A 229 28.52 8.84 -5.35
N GLU A 230 29.06 7.74 -5.88
CA GLU A 230 29.29 7.52 -7.31
C GLU A 230 27.96 7.64 -8.10
N MET A 231 26.93 6.88 -7.72
CA MET A 231 25.62 6.93 -8.38
C MET A 231 24.99 8.33 -8.30
N LYS A 232 25.08 8.99 -7.15
CA LYS A 232 24.60 10.36 -6.98
C LYS A 232 25.33 11.35 -7.87
N THR A 233 26.63 11.17 -8.11
CA THR A 233 27.42 11.98 -9.04
C THR A 233 26.96 11.81 -10.50
N GLU A 234 26.43 10.65 -10.82
CA GLU A 234 25.81 10.37 -12.13
C GLU A 234 24.35 10.84 -12.21
N GLY A 235 23.81 11.45 -11.14
CA GLY A 235 22.42 11.92 -11.07
C GLY A 235 21.41 10.84 -10.66
N ILE A 236 21.88 9.68 -10.17
CA ILE A 236 21.04 8.54 -9.82
C ILE A 236 20.93 8.40 -8.31
N HIS A 237 19.71 8.40 -7.78
CA HIS A 237 19.40 8.07 -6.39
C HIS A 237 19.18 6.56 -6.23
N LEU A 238 19.89 5.94 -5.29
CA LEU A 238 19.63 4.56 -4.90
C LEU A 238 18.51 4.52 -3.87
N VAL A 239 17.54 3.61 -4.07
CA VAL A 239 16.33 3.51 -3.23
C VAL A 239 16.19 2.06 -2.72
N PRO A 240 16.77 1.71 -1.55
CA PRO A 240 16.69 0.37 -0.99
C PRO A 240 15.32 0.04 -0.40
N ILE A 241 14.98 -1.25 -0.45
CA ILE A 241 13.86 -1.87 0.25
C ILE A 241 14.16 -2.00 1.74
N ILE A 242 13.12 -1.92 2.57
CA ILE A 242 13.12 -2.34 3.97
C ILE A 242 11.89 -3.21 4.19
N ASP A 243 12.10 -4.42 4.69
CA ASP A 243 11.06 -5.38 5.04
C ASP A 243 10.59 -5.22 6.49
N ALA A 244 9.52 -5.93 6.86
CA ALA A 244 8.96 -5.85 8.21
C ALA A 244 9.51 -6.90 9.18
N GLY A 245 10.28 -7.88 8.73
CA GLY A 245 10.69 -9.04 9.52
C GLY A 245 12.15 -9.02 9.97
N VAL A 246 12.41 -8.90 11.26
CA VAL A 246 13.75 -8.92 11.85
C VAL A 246 14.22 -10.35 12.05
N LYS A 247 15.29 -10.78 11.34
CA LYS A 247 15.87 -12.13 11.43
C LYS A 247 16.28 -12.47 12.85
N ILE A 248 15.94 -13.67 13.31
CA ILE A 248 16.39 -14.23 14.60
C ILE A 248 17.81 -14.77 14.41
N GLU A 249 18.81 -13.96 14.77
CA GLU A 249 20.22 -14.34 14.64
C GLU A 249 21.08 -13.63 15.69
N GLU A 250 21.89 -14.43 16.44
CA GLU A 250 22.84 -13.86 17.40
C GLU A 250 23.93 -13.06 16.67
N GLY A 251 24.32 -11.91 17.22
CA GLY A 251 25.27 -10.98 16.61
C GLY A 251 24.65 -10.03 15.60
N TYR A 252 23.35 -10.12 15.33
CA TYR A 252 22.61 -9.12 14.57
C TYR A 252 22.03 -8.07 15.52
N ASP A 253 22.57 -6.87 15.47
CA ASP A 253 22.32 -5.79 16.44
C ASP A 253 20.82 -5.40 16.53
N VAL A 254 20.12 -5.33 15.38
CA VAL A 254 18.69 -5.01 15.37
C VAL A 254 17.87 -6.08 16.10
N TYR A 255 18.22 -7.36 15.92
CA TYR A 255 17.58 -8.45 16.67
C TYR A 255 17.90 -8.37 18.17
N GLU A 256 19.16 -8.20 18.53
CA GLU A 256 19.59 -8.19 19.94
C GLU A 256 18.99 -7.01 20.70
N GLU A 257 18.99 -5.81 20.11
CA GLU A 257 18.37 -4.64 20.73
C GLU A 257 16.85 -4.79 20.84
N GLY A 258 16.17 -5.24 19.77
CA GLY A 258 14.74 -5.45 19.78
C GLY A 258 14.30 -6.47 20.85
N LYS A 259 15.06 -7.58 20.98
CA LYS A 259 14.82 -8.61 21.98
C LYS A 259 15.08 -8.10 23.41
N ALA A 260 16.21 -7.40 23.63
CA ALA A 260 16.58 -6.89 24.95
C ALA A 260 15.56 -5.88 25.49
N ASN A 261 14.95 -5.09 24.62
CA ASN A 261 13.96 -4.06 24.98
C ASN A 261 12.50 -4.55 24.86
N GLY A 262 12.26 -5.76 24.35
CA GLY A 262 10.91 -6.31 24.21
C GLY A 262 10.09 -5.69 23.09
N TYR A 263 10.72 -5.19 22.02
CA TYR A 263 10.11 -4.44 20.92
C TYR A 263 9.43 -5.29 19.84
N PHE A 264 9.37 -6.61 20.04
CA PHE A 264 8.71 -7.51 19.08
C PHE A 264 7.28 -7.85 19.51
N CYS A 265 6.43 -8.14 18.52
CA CYS A 265 5.07 -8.63 18.73
C CYS A 265 5.07 -9.89 19.61
N LYS A 266 4.13 -9.97 20.54
CA LYS A 266 4.06 -11.04 21.54
C LYS A 266 2.90 -11.99 21.29
N LYS A 267 3.11 -13.26 21.57
CA LYS A 267 2.01 -14.21 21.75
C LYS A 267 1.19 -13.90 23.01
N GLU A 268 0.07 -14.59 23.19
CA GLU A 268 -0.79 -14.41 24.35
C GLU A 268 -0.07 -14.63 25.68
N ASN A 269 0.86 -15.61 25.71
CA ASN A 269 1.65 -15.97 26.87
C ASN A 269 2.85 -15.03 27.16
N GLY A 270 3.04 -13.99 26.33
CA GLY A 270 4.12 -13.00 26.46
C GLY A 270 5.44 -13.38 25.78
N GLU A 271 5.55 -14.54 25.15
CA GLU A 271 6.69 -14.90 24.31
C GLU A 271 6.67 -14.12 22.99
N ASP A 272 7.84 -13.89 22.40
CA ASP A 272 7.94 -13.31 21.08
C ASP A 272 7.31 -14.23 20.02
N LEU A 273 6.52 -13.67 19.10
CA LEU A 273 6.04 -14.42 17.95
C LEU A 273 7.24 -14.83 17.07
N VAL A 274 7.27 -16.09 16.68
CA VAL A 274 8.21 -16.60 15.66
C VAL A 274 7.44 -16.86 14.38
N ALA A 275 7.74 -16.08 13.36
CA ALA A 275 7.22 -16.25 12.01
C ALA A 275 8.37 -16.46 11.01
N ALA A 276 8.07 -16.54 9.72
CA ALA A 276 9.07 -16.58 8.66
C ALA A 276 8.69 -15.68 7.48
N VAL A 277 9.70 -15.02 6.93
CA VAL A 277 9.71 -14.31 5.64
C VAL A 277 11.07 -14.53 4.97
N TRP A 278 11.53 -13.64 4.11
CA TRP A 278 12.75 -13.83 3.31
C TRP A 278 14.01 -14.27 4.10
N PRO A 279 14.35 -13.68 5.26
CA PRO A 279 15.53 -14.10 6.01
C PRO A 279 15.37 -15.44 6.76
N GLY A 280 14.24 -16.12 6.62
CA GLY A 280 13.85 -17.32 7.38
C GLY A 280 13.09 -16.95 8.65
N LYS A 281 13.48 -17.50 9.81
CA LYS A 281 12.79 -17.17 11.08
C LYS A 281 13.03 -15.72 11.49
N VAL A 282 11.93 -15.03 11.81
CA VAL A 282 11.90 -13.63 12.20
C VAL A 282 11.03 -13.38 13.42
N HIS A 283 11.29 -12.23 14.05
CA HIS A 283 10.29 -11.55 14.87
C HIS A 283 9.78 -10.31 14.13
N PHE A 284 8.49 -10.01 14.26
CA PHE A 284 7.92 -8.77 13.75
C PHE A 284 8.03 -7.67 14.82
N PRO A 285 8.60 -6.48 14.48
CA PRO A 285 8.56 -5.33 15.36
C PRO A 285 7.12 -4.92 15.71
N ASP A 286 6.89 -4.51 16.92
CA ASP A 286 5.59 -3.96 17.34
C ASP A 286 5.51 -2.48 16.97
N PHE A 287 5.22 -2.18 15.71
CA PHE A 287 5.14 -0.80 15.22
C PHE A 287 4.04 0.03 15.89
N LEU A 288 3.04 -0.61 16.54
CA LEU A 288 1.99 0.08 17.26
C LEU A 288 2.44 0.52 18.67
N ASN A 289 3.51 -0.07 19.19
CA ASN A 289 4.20 0.39 20.39
C ASN A 289 5.09 1.60 20.04
N GLU A 290 4.89 2.72 20.73
CA GLU A 290 5.60 3.98 20.41
C GLU A 290 7.13 3.89 20.57
N GLU A 291 7.62 3.10 21.54
CA GLU A 291 9.06 2.94 21.77
C GLU A 291 9.68 2.04 20.70
N ALA A 292 9.04 0.92 20.37
CA ALA A 292 9.46 0.01 19.33
C ALA A 292 9.40 0.68 17.94
N SER A 293 8.35 1.45 17.67
CA SER A 293 8.21 2.26 16.46
C SER A 293 9.37 3.25 16.30
N ARG A 294 9.68 4.01 17.36
CA ARG A 294 10.80 4.98 17.35
C ARG A 294 12.14 4.28 17.12
N TRP A 295 12.38 3.19 17.84
CA TRP A 295 13.60 2.39 17.70
C TRP A 295 13.81 1.91 16.26
N PHE A 296 12.78 1.34 15.63
CA PHE A 296 12.90 0.83 14.26
C PHE A 296 13.14 1.97 13.25
N GLY A 297 12.41 3.09 13.40
CA GLY A 297 12.61 4.27 12.57
C GLY A 297 14.03 4.87 12.68
N GLU A 298 14.66 4.82 13.85
CA GLU A 298 16.03 5.28 14.04
C GLU A 298 17.07 4.40 13.31
N LYS A 299 16.75 3.12 13.01
CA LYS A 299 17.65 2.23 12.25
C LYS A 299 17.89 2.67 10.80
N TYR A 300 16.96 3.40 10.19
CA TYR A 300 17.18 3.98 8.85
C TYR A 300 18.42 4.88 8.78
N LYS A 301 18.92 5.34 9.93
CA LYS A 301 20.13 6.16 10.03
C LYS A 301 21.35 5.50 9.39
N VAL A 302 21.49 4.19 9.46
CA VAL A 302 22.60 3.44 8.86
C VAL A 302 22.69 3.71 7.35
N LEU A 303 21.54 3.76 6.68
CA LEU A 303 21.47 3.98 5.23
C LEU A 303 21.49 5.47 4.87
N THR A 304 20.84 6.32 5.67
CA THR A 304 20.87 7.77 5.41
C THR A 304 22.25 8.38 5.65
N ASP A 305 23.03 7.87 6.60
CA ASP A 305 24.44 8.26 6.81
C ASP A 305 25.32 7.87 5.62
N ALA A 306 25.02 6.75 4.95
CA ALA A 306 25.68 6.34 3.71
C ALA A 306 25.26 7.20 2.49
N GLY A 307 24.29 8.11 2.64
CA GLY A 307 23.86 9.03 1.60
C GLY A 307 22.55 8.66 0.88
N ILE A 308 21.84 7.63 1.32
CA ILE A 308 20.53 7.25 0.81
C ILE A 308 19.49 8.33 1.15
N GLU A 309 18.63 8.67 0.18
CA GLU A 309 17.60 9.70 0.29
C GLU A 309 16.20 9.20 -0.12
N GLY A 310 16.02 7.90 -0.25
CA GLY A 310 14.73 7.28 -0.56
C GLY A 310 14.66 5.83 -0.14
N PHE A 311 13.45 5.38 0.22
CA PHE A 311 13.18 4.02 0.71
C PHE A 311 11.82 3.53 0.23
N TRP A 312 11.66 2.22 0.19
CA TRP A 312 10.37 1.57 0.01
C TRP A 312 10.20 0.44 1.02
N ASN A 313 9.05 0.47 1.72
CA ASN A 313 8.69 -0.53 2.72
C ASN A 313 7.86 -1.63 2.08
N ASP A 314 8.29 -2.87 2.28
CA ASP A 314 7.65 -4.06 1.72
C ASP A 314 7.28 -5.08 2.81
N MET A 315 6.53 -6.11 2.45
CA MET A 315 6.14 -7.24 3.28
C MET A 315 5.40 -6.86 4.58
N ASN A 316 4.77 -5.69 4.61
CA ASN A 316 4.23 -5.05 5.81
C ASN A 316 2.70 -5.03 5.94
N GLU A 317 2.02 -6.01 5.38
CA GLU A 317 0.62 -6.33 5.67
C GLU A 317 0.39 -6.80 7.13
N PRO A 318 1.25 -7.60 7.80
CA PRO A 318 2.49 -8.24 7.38
C PRO A 318 2.28 -9.53 6.58
N ALA A 319 3.13 -9.78 5.57
CA ALA A 319 3.21 -11.07 4.93
C ALA A 319 3.81 -12.11 5.89
N ILE A 320 3.22 -13.32 5.92
CA ILE A 320 3.65 -14.42 6.78
C ILE A 320 3.77 -15.68 5.93
N PHE A 321 5.01 -16.16 5.70
CA PHE A 321 5.20 -17.44 4.99
C PHE A 321 4.77 -18.62 5.87
N TYR A 322 4.97 -18.56 7.17
CA TYR A 322 4.41 -19.41 8.20
C TYR A 322 4.69 -18.83 9.60
N THR A 323 3.87 -19.17 10.57
CA THR A 323 4.26 -19.10 11.99
C THR A 323 4.82 -20.46 12.43
N GLU A 324 5.76 -20.46 13.38
CA GLU A 324 6.37 -21.72 13.87
C GLU A 324 5.32 -22.67 14.46
N ASP A 325 4.31 -22.12 15.11
CA ASP A 325 3.25 -22.91 15.73
C ASP A 325 2.33 -23.53 14.68
N HIS A 326 1.89 -22.77 13.67
CA HIS A 326 1.07 -23.27 12.58
C HIS A 326 1.82 -24.32 11.73
N LEU A 327 3.09 -24.09 11.45
CA LEU A 327 3.91 -25.06 10.71
C LEU A 327 3.98 -26.42 11.44
N LYS A 328 4.10 -26.43 12.78
CA LYS A 328 4.04 -27.66 13.59
C LYS A 328 2.68 -28.34 13.49
N GLU A 329 1.59 -27.56 13.51
CA GLU A 329 0.23 -28.08 13.34
C GLU A 329 0.04 -28.72 11.96
N VAL A 330 0.49 -28.06 10.89
CA VAL A 330 0.44 -28.60 9.51
C VAL A 330 1.24 -29.89 9.39
N PHE A 331 2.48 -29.95 9.93
CA PHE A 331 3.26 -31.20 9.91
C PHE A 331 2.60 -32.33 10.69
N ALA A 332 1.93 -32.03 11.80
CA ALA A 332 1.16 -33.04 12.55
C ALA A 332 0.00 -33.59 11.71
N GLN A 333 -0.76 -32.70 11.05
CA GLN A 333 -1.86 -33.10 10.16
C GLN A 333 -1.38 -33.87 8.94
N VAL A 334 -0.29 -33.45 8.30
CA VAL A 334 0.31 -34.17 7.14
C VAL A 334 0.69 -35.60 7.51
N LYS A 335 1.21 -35.85 8.72
CA LYS A 335 1.51 -37.22 9.19
C LYS A 335 0.28 -38.13 9.30
N GLU A 336 -0.88 -37.56 9.56
CA GLU A 336 -2.12 -38.36 9.59
C GLU A 336 -2.51 -38.86 8.20
N PHE A 337 -2.18 -38.10 7.13
CA PHE A 337 -2.44 -38.52 5.76
C PHE A 337 -1.51 -39.64 5.28
N GLU A 338 -0.30 -39.79 5.86
CA GLU A 338 0.61 -40.91 5.51
C GLU A 338 -0.03 -42.30 5.75
N GLN A 339 -1.02 -42.38 6.64
CA GLN A 339 -1.68 -43.62 7.04
C GLN A 339 -3.04 -43.81 6.37
N LYS A 340 -3.46 -42.91 5.49
CA LYS A 340 -4.77 -42.93 4.82
C LYS A 340 -4.61 -43.24 3.34
N GLU A 341 -5.47 -44.08 2.81
CA GLU A 341 -5.66 -44.14 1.36
C GLU A 341 -6.35 -42.84 0.93
N LEU A 342 -5.68 -42.05 0.08
CA LEU A 342 -6.22 -40.77 -0.40
C LEU A 342 -7.18 -41.02 -1.53
N ASP A 343 -8.48 -41.00 -1.25
CA ASP A 343 -9.51 -40.79 -2.27
C ASP A 343 -9.49 -39.33 -2.75
N ILE A 344 -10.40 -38.95 -3.66
CA ILE A 344 -10.45 -37.61 -4.22
C ILE A 344 -10.65 -36.52 -3.15
N TRP A 345 -11.45 -36.78 -2.12
CA TRP A 345 -11.71 -35.85 -1.03
C TRP A 345 -10.51 -35.73 -0.10
N GLY A 346 -9.91 -36.87 0.27
CA GLY A 346 -8.66 -36.87 1.07
C GLY A 346 -7.50 -36.16 0.36
N PHE A 347 -7.45 -36.20 -0.99
CA PHE A 347 -6.50 -35.42 -1.76
C PHE A 347 -6.73 -33.91 -1.64
N PHE A 348 -8.00 -33.45 -1.73
CA PHE A 348 -8.31 -32.03 -1.56
C PHE A 348 -8.06 -31.57 -0.13
N ASP A 349 -8.44 -32.35 0.86
CA ASP A 349 -8.15 -32.05 2.28
C ASP A 349 -6.64 -31.90 2.52
N PHE A 350 -5.82 -32.82 1.98
CA PHE A 350 -4.36 -32.73 2.06
C PHE A 350 -3.82 -31.47 1.38
N LYS A 351 -4.31 -31.15 0.19
CA LYS A 351 -3.92 -29.95 -0.55
C LYS A 351 -4.26 -28.68 0.24
N ASP A 352 -5.45 -28.63 0.86
CA ASP A 352 -5.90 -27.48 1.63
C ASP A 352 -5.06 -27.31 2.92
N VAL A 353 -4.72 -28.40 3.59
CA VAL A 353 -3.79 -28.36 4.75
C VAL A 353 -2.43 -27.79 4.35
N VAL A 354 -1.84 -28.28 3.26
CA VAL A 354 -0.54 -27.76 2.79
C VAL A 354 -0.67 -26.32 2.28
N GLY A 355 -1.77 -26.00 1.59
CA GLY A 355 -2.05 -24.66 1.07
C GLY A 355 -2.31 -23.62 2.15
N SER A 356 -2.64 -24.04 3.38
CA SER A 356 -2.92 -23.12 4.48
C SER A 356 -1.67 -22.53 5.17
N ILE A 357 -0.47 -22.93 4.76
CA ILE A 357 0.79 -22.55 5.45
C ILE A 357 1.04 -21.05 5.40
N ALA A 358 0.86 -20.41 4.25
CA ALA A 358 1.20 -19.02 4.05
C ALA A 358 -0.02 -18.10 4.23
N ASN A 359 0.20 -16.94 4.83
CA ASN A 359 -0.80 -15.87 5.03
C ASN A 359 -2.12 -16.39 5.61
N ASN A 360 -2.03 -17.32 6.56
CA ASN A 360 -3.20 -17.94 7.18
C ASN A 360 -3.91 -16.94 8.10
N PRO A 361 -5.23 -16.71 7.96
CA PRO A 361 -5.98 -15.79 8.81
C PRO A 361 -5.87 -16.09 10.31
N GLU A 362 -5.75 -17.38 10.70
CA GLU A 362 -5.58 -17.74 12.11
C GLU A 362 -4.21 -17.33 12.68
N ASP A 363 -3.17 -17.21 11.83
CA ASP A 363 -1.86 -16.74 12.28
C ASP A 363 -1.91 -15.29 12.75
N TYR A 364 -2.72 -14.44 12.13
CA TYR A 364 -2.95 -13.05 12.54
C TYR A 364 -3.70 -12.93 13.89
N ARG A 365 -4.30 -14.00 14.39
CA ARG A 365 -4.94 -14.07 15.72
C ARG A 365 -4.01 -14.56 16.83
N ARG A 366 -2.77 -14.97 16.49
CA ARG A 366 -1.81 -15.57 17.45
C ARG A 366 -0.94 -14.55 18.14
N PHE A 367 -0.95 -13.27 17.74
CA PHE A 367 -0.07 -12.27 18.33
C PHE A 367 -0.76 -10.95 18.62
N TYR A 368 -0.09 -10.15 19.42
CA TYR A 368 -0.61 -8.96 20.05
C TYR A 368 0.38 -7.81 19.95
N HIS A 369 -0.17 -6.62 19.99
CA HIS A 369 0.51 -5.34 20.05
C HIS A 369 0.28 -4.65 21.38
N GLU A 370 1.20 -3.76 21.76
CA GLU A 370 0.92 -2.72 22.73
C GLU A 370 0.47 -1.47 21.98
N PHE A 371 -0.82 -1.14 22.05
CA PHE A 371 -1.39 -0.02 21.34
C PHE A 371 -2.09 0.93 22.31
N HIS A 372 -1.55 2.16 22.45
CA HIS A 372 -2.01 3.17 23.42
C HIS A 372 -2.14 2.62 24.87
N GLY A 373 -1.14 1.85 25.31
CA GLY A 373 -1.10 1.26 26.64
C GLY A 373 -2.05 0.06 26.84
N GLN A 374 -2.60 -0.47 25.76
CA GLN A 374 -3.48 -1.64 25.80
C GLN A 374 -2.87 -2.81 24.99
N LYS A 375 -3.04 -4.03 25.49
CA LYS A 375 -2.72 -5.24 24.74
C LYS A 375 -3.84 -5.53 23.74
N VAL A 376 -3.57 -5.37 22.45
CA VAL A 376 -4.54 -5.55 21.36
C VAL A 376 -4.10 -6.70 20.46
N ARG A 377 -5.01 -7.63 20.14
CA ARG A 377 -4.71 -8.73 19.20
C ARG A 377 -4.61 -8.16 17.77
N HIS A 378 -3.65 -8.69 17.01
CA HIS A 378 -3.28 -8.14 15.69
C HIS A 378 -4.46 -8.03 14.71
N ASP A 379 -5.32 -9.04 14.60
CA ASP A 379 -6.45 -9.06 13.68
C ASP A 379 -7.47 -7.92 13.91
N ARG A 380 -7.49 -7.32 15.11
CA ARG A 380 -8.32 -6.14 15.40
C ARG A 380 -7.73 -4.84 14.88
N VAL A 381 -6.43 -4.82 14.62
CA VAL A 381 -5.66 -3.63 14.18
C VAL A 381 -4.78 -3.92 12.96
N HIS A 382 -5.06 -5.02 12.27
CA HIS A 382 -4.28 -5.58 11.17
C HIS A 382 -3.86 -4.54 10.13
N ASN A 383 -4.80 -3.73 9.64
CA ASN A 383 -4.55 -2.75 8.59
C ASN A 383 -3.63 -1.59 9.02
N LEU A 384 -3.33 -1.45 10.32
CA LEU A 384 -2.44 -0.40 10.82
C LEU A 384 -0.95 -0.77 10.73
N TYR A 385 -0.59 -2.03 10.54
CA TYR A 385 0.79 -2.47 10.67
C TYR A 385 1.73 -1.74 9.70
N GLY A 386 1.45 -1.77 8.40
CA GLY A 386 2.22 -1.04 7.38
C GLY A 386 2.11 0.49 7.51
N PHE A 387 0.97 1.00 7.97
CA PHE A 387 0.83 2.41 8.27
C PHE A 387 1.83 2.86 9.35
N TYR A 388 1.89 2.15 10.48
CA TYR A 388 2.77 2.53 11.59
C TYR A 388 4.24 2.27 11.28
N MET A 389 4.59 1.27 10.46
CA MET A 389 5.95 1.11 9.95
C MET A 389 6.39 2.33 9.11
N THR A 390 5.53 2.79 8.20
CA THR A 390 5.82 3.96 7.35
C THR A 390 5.87 5.26 8.17
N LYS A 391 4.97 5.41 9.14
CA LYS A 391 4.99 6.54 10.09
C LYS A 391 6.28 6.57 10.89
N SER A 392 6.72 5.42 11.42
CA SER A 392 7.97 5.25 12.15
C SER A 392 9.18 5.79 11.38
N ALA A 393 9.32 5.36 10.11
CA ALA A 393 10.38 5.83 9.22
C ALA A 393 10.30 7.34 8.99
N SER A 394 9.12 7.84 8.59
CA SER A 394 8.92 9.24 8.21
C SER A 394 9.16 10.21 9.37
N GLU A 395 8.64 9.91 10.58
CA GLU A 395 8.87 10.72 11.79
C GLU A 395 10.34 10.68 12.24
N SER A 396 11.06 9.59 11.97
CA SER A 396 12.49 9.51 12.23
C SER A 396 13.31 10.35 11.26
N PHE A 397 12.93 10.43 9.98
CA PHE A 397 13.61 11.26 8.99
C PHE A 397 13.61 12.74 9.38
N GLU A 398 12.56 13.25 10.00
CA GLU A 398 12.50 14.62 10.52
C GLU A 398 13.61 14.92 11.56
N LYS A 399 14.08 13.89 12.27
CA LYS A 399 15.13 13.99 13.29
C LYS A 399 16.52 13.70 12.76
N ILE A 400 16.66 12.62 11.96
CA ILE A 400 17.96 12.14 11.46
C ILE A 400 18.40 12.86 10.19
N CYS A 401 17.47 13.43 9.42
CA CYS A 401 17.72 14.14 8.16
C CYS A 401 16.90 15.44 8.04
N PRO A 402 16.92 16.37 9.02
CA PRO A 402 15.99 17.51 9.08
C PRO A 402 16.08 18.46 7.87
N ASP A 403 17.21 18.49 7.18
CA ASP A 403 17.44 19.35 6.02
C ASP A 403 17.13 18.68 4.68
N LYS A 404 16.65 17.44 4.69
CA LYS A 404 16.40 16.66 3.48
C LYS A 404 14.96 16.15 3.41
N LYS A 405 14.40 16.19 2.22
CA LYS A 405 13.17 15.44 1.91
C LYS A 405 13.55 14.03 1.49
N ILE A 406 13.12 13.05 2.24
CA ILE A 406 13.38 11.64 1.96
C ILE A 406 12.19 11.05 1.18
N LEU A 407 12.43 10.36 0.08
CA LEU A 407 11.39 9.59 -0.61
C LEU A 407 10.97 8.42 0.27
N MET A 408 9.66 8.26 0.49
CA MET A 408 9.07 7.16 1.23
C MET A 408 7.79 6.67 0.57
N PHE A 409 7.67 5.37 0.34
CA PHE A 409 6.42 4.73 -0.04
C PHE A 409 6.38 3.28 0.45
N SER A 410 5.18 2.71 0.51
CA SER A 410 4.91 1.43 1.16
C SER A 410 3.98 0.57 0.31
N ARG A 411 4.06 -0.75 0.45
CA ARG A 411 3.09 -1.69 -0.12
C ARG A 411 1.78 -1.64 0.66
N ALA A 412 1.81 -2.04 1.91
CA ALA A 412 0.61 -2.00 2.74
C ALA A 412 0.34 -0.60 3.28
N SER A 413 -0.94 -0.25 3.34
CA SER A 413 -1.37 1.04 3.87
C SER A 413 -2.78 1.01 4.45
N TYR A 414 -3.06 2.01 5.27
CA TYR A 414 -4.39 2.35 5.77
C TYR A 414 -4.63 3.86 5.63
N THR A 415 -5.90 4.29 5.68
CA THR A 415 -6.25 5.73 5.69
C THR A 415 -5.46 6.48 6.76
N GLY A 416 -4.80 7.56 6.38
CA GLY A 416 -3.92 8.33 7.27
C GLY A 416 -2.42 8.17 6.96
N MET A 417 -1.97 7.03 6.44
CA MET A 417 -0.57 6.81 6.05
C MET A 417 -0.11 7.76 4.93
N HIS A 418 -1.03 8.22 4.08
CA HIS A 418 -0.74 9.17 3.01
C HIS A 418 -0.06 10.47 3.46
N ARG A 419 -0.03 10.77 4.76
CA ARG A 419 0.70 11.91 5.35
C ARG A 419 2.20 11.65 5.47
N TYR A 420 2.59 10.38 5.49
CA TYR A 420 3.94 9.92 5.77
C TYR A 420 4.66 9.33 4.56
N GLY A 421 3.92 8.90 3.55
CA GLY A 421 4.49 8.29 2.36
C GLY A 421 3.47 8.05 1.26
N GLY A 422 3.97 7.59 0.11
CA GLY A 422 3.15 7.10 -0.99
C GLY A 422 2.84 5.61 -0.91
N VAL A 423 2.26 5.08 -1.99
CA VAL A 423 2.01 3.64 -2.16
C VAL A 423 2.30 3.19 -3.59
N TRP A 424 2.67 1.93 -3.76
CA TRP A 424 2.51 1.26 -5.05
C TRP A 424 1.49 0.12 -4.90
N THR A 425 0.93 -0.31 -6.01
CA THR A 425 -0.18 -1.28 -6.03
C THR A 425 0.28 -2.75 -5.92
N GLY A 426 1.46 -2.98 -5.36
CA GLY A 426 2.02 -4.31 -5.10
C GLY A 426 2.37 -5.11 -6.35
N ASP A 427 2.48 -6.42 -6.18
CA ASP A 427 2.97 -7.39 -7.17
C ASP A 427 1.93 -7.67 -8.24
N ASN A 428 1.86 -6.83 -9.25
CA ASN A 428 1.03 -7.04 -10.42
C ASN A 428 1.71 -8.03 -11.42
N CYS A 429 1.04 -8.36 -12.51
CA CYS A 429 1.57 -9.24 -13.56
C CYS A 429 1.65 -8.53 -14.91
N SER A 430 2.53 -9.01 -15.78
CA SER A 430 2.69 -8.55 -17.17
C SER A 430 1.49 -8.97 -18.03
N ARG A 431 0.32 -8.34 -17.80
CA ARG A 431 -0.97 -8.61 -18.46
C ARG A 431 -1.69 -7.31 -18.80
N TRP A 432 -2.39 -7.29 -19.93
CA TRP A 432 -3.23 -6.17 -20.35
C TRP A 432 -4.33 -5.84 -19.32
N SER A 433 -4.91 -6.86 -18.70
CA SER A 433 -5.92 -6.69 -17.65
C SER A 433 -5.33 -5.97 -16.42
N HIS A 434 -4.06 -6.23 -16.07
CA HIS A 434 -3.39 -5.56 -14.95
C HIS A 434 -3.05 -4.10 -15.25
N LEU A 435 -2.66 -3.77 -16.48
CA LEU A 435 -2.52 -2.37 -16.91
C LEU A 435 -3.85 -1.63 -16.72
N LEU A 436 -4.96 -2.18 -17.25
CA LEU A 436 -6.29 -1.59 -17.09
C LEU A 436 -6.68 -1.45 -15.61
N MET A 437 -6.45 -2.47 -14.81
CA MET A 437 -6.77 -2.50 -13.40
C MET A 437 -6.01 -1.40 -12.63
N ASN A 438 -4.72 -1.23 -12.88
CA ASN A 438 -3.92 -0.18 -12.27
C ASN A 438 -4.38 1.23 -12.69
N ILE A 439 -4.72 1.42 -13.95
CA ILE A 439 -5.35 2.67 -14.41
C ILE A 439 -6.62 2.97 -13.58
N GLN A 440 -7.43 1.97 -13.31
CA GLN A 440 -8.70 2.13 -12.60
C GLN A 440 -8.54 2.32 -11.08
N MET A 441 -7.43 1.88 -10.48
CA MET A 441 -7.15 2.03 -9.03
C MET A 441 -6.69 3.44 -8.66
N MET A 442 -5.94 4.13 -9.53
CA MET A 442 -5.35 5.43 -9.21
C MET A 442 -6.36 6.46 -8.68
N PRO A 443 -7.57 6.64 -9.25
CA PRO A 443 -8.55 7.56 -8.69
C PRO A 443 -9.01 7.18 -7.28
N GLY A 444 -9.17 5.89 -6.99
CA GLY A 444 -9.55 5.41 -5.66
C GLY A 444 -8.50 5.77 -4.61
N LEU A 445 -7.22 5.56 -4.91
CA LEU A 445 -6.09 5.96 -4.07
C LEU A 445 -6.06 7.48 -3.87
N ASN A 446 -6.23 8.25 -4.94
CA ASN A 446 -6.24 9.72 -4.89
C ASN A 446 -7.39 10.29 -4.06
N MET A 447 -8.60 9.69 -4.09
CA MET A 447 -9.70 10.06 -3.21
C MET A 447 -9.32 9.93 -1.73
N ASN A 448 -8.48 8.96 -1.41
CA ASN A 448 -8.00 8.66 -0.05
C ASN A 448 -6.69 9.38 0.33
N GLY A 449 -6.24 10.32 -0.49
CA GLY A 449 -5.06 11.13 -0.20
C GLY A 449 -3.72 10.54 -0.64
N PHE A 450 -3.69 9.30 -1.16
CA PHE A 450 -2.48 8.71 -1.73
C PHE A 450 -2.20 9.29 -3.11
N LEU A 451 -1.73 10.52 -3.13
CA LEU A 451 -1.42 11.21 -4.38
C LEU A 451 -0.14 10.69 -5.01
N TYR A 452 0.92 10.43 -4.20
CA TYR A 452 2.14 9.78 -4.70
C TYR A 452 1.89 8.27 -4.77
N SER A 453 1.41 7.85 -5.92
CA SER A 453 1.04 6.46 -6.19
C SER A 453 1.42 6.04 -7.61
N GLY A 454 1.61 4.74 -7.80
CA GLY A 454 1.92 4.13 -9.08
C GLY A 454 1.84 2.62 -9.03
N ALA A 455 2.12 1.98 -10.15
CA ALA A 455 2.17 0.52 -10.30
C ALA A 455 3.57 0.10 -10.75
N ASP A 456 3.87 -1.19 -10.67
CA ASP A 456 5.04 -1.77 -11.30
C ASP A 456 4.84 -1.75 -12.82
N ILE A 457 5.55 -0.83 -13.48
CA ILE A 457 5.47 -0.62 -14.93
C ILE A 457 6.04 -1.84 -15.66
N GLY A 458 5.28 -2.36 -16.60
CA GLY A 458 5.60 -3.58 -17.33
C GLY A 458 5.06 -4.85 -16.69
N GLY A 459 4.72 -4.79 -15.41
CA GLY A 459 4.29 -5.91 -14.57
C GLY A 459 5.45 -6.57 -13.84
N PHE A 460 5.26 -6.82 -12.54
CA PHE A 460 6.24 -7.49 -11.70
C PHE A 460 6.37 -8.97 -12.08
N GLY A 461 5.26 -9.70 -12.05
CA GLY A 461 5.22 -11.13 -12.38
C GLY A 461 5.07 -11.40 -13.87
N GLY A 462 5.80 -12.39 -14.40
CA GLY A 462 5.72 -12.81 -15.79
C GLY A 462 6.59 -12.00 -16.76
N ASN A 463 6.50 -12.37 -18.04
CA ASN A 463 7.32 -11.78 -19.10
C ASN A 463 6.51 -10.76 -19.89
N THR A 464 6.82 -9.49 -19.77
CA THR A 464 6.15 -8.45 -20.55
C THR A 464 6.49 -8.58 -22.04
N THR A 465 5.57 -8.17 -22.91
CA THR A 465 5.84 -7.95 -24.33
C THR A 465 6.22 -6.48 -24.56
N GLU A 466 6.88 -6.18 -25.67
CA GLU A 466 7.25 -4.82 -26.01
C GLU A 466 6.02 -3.90 -26.15
N ASP A 467 4.94 -4.37 -26.78
CA ASP A 467 3.71 -3.58 -26.90
C ASP A 467 3.05 -3.29 -25.55
N LEU A 468 2.99 -4.28 -24.65
CA LEU A 468 2.45 -4.09 -23.31
C LEU A 468 3.30 -3.11 -22.51
N MET A 469 4.64 -3.27 -22.58
CA MET A 469 5.58 -2.36 -21.92
C MET A 469 5.41 -0.93 -22.42
N MET A 470 5.29 -0.74 -23.73
CA MET A 470 5.07 0.58 -24.36
C MET A 470 3.81 1.26 -23.77
N ARG A 471 2.68 0.55 -23.77
CA ARG A 471 1.42 1.09 -23.23
C ARG A 471 1.49 1.36 -21.73
N TRP A 472 2.24 0.55 -21.01
CA TRP A 472 2.41 0.77 -19.57
C TRP A 472 3.29 1.99 -19.29
N VAL A 473 4.35 2.20 -20.08
CA VAL A 473 5.16 3.42 -20.01
C VAL A 473 4.33 4.64 -20.39
N GLU A 474 3.49 4.58 -21.44
CA GLU A 474 2.57 5.66 -21.82
C GLU A 474 1.60 6.05 -20.69
N PHE A 475 1.15 5.09 -19.88
CA PHE A 475 0.39 5.37 -18.67
C PHE A 475 1.29 5.95 -17.56
N GLY A 476 2.43 5.31 -17.33
CA GLY A 476 3.36 5.64 -16.26
C GLY A 476 3.92 7.07 -16.33
N ILE A 477 4.08 7.64 -17.52
CA ILE A 477 4.55 9.04 -17.67
C ILE A 477 3.62 10.07 -17.00
N PHE A 478 2.40 9.67 -16.61
CA PHE A 478 1.45 10.53 -15.91
C PHE A 478 1.29 10.17 -14.43
N THR A 479 1.78 9.01 -13.96
CA THR A 479 1.72 8.66 -12.53
C THR A 479 2.84 9.34 -11.74
N PRO A 480 2.61 9.82 -10.52
CA PRO A 480 3.66 10.41 -9.69
C PRO A 480 4.80 9.44 -9.42
N LEU A 481 4.53 8.24 -8.94
CA LEU A 481 5.50 7.14 -8.85
C LEU A 481 5.60 6.45 -10.22
N PHE A 482 6.79 6.53 -10.83
CA PHE A 482 7.07 5.98 -12.16
C PHE A 482 8.25 5.02 -12.10
N ARG A 483 7.98 3.79 -11.66
CA ARG A 483 8.95 2.73 -11.43
C ARG A 483 8.71 1.53 -12.34
N ASN A 484 9.66 1.18 -13.19
CA ASN A 484 9.73 -0.11 -13.86
C ASN A 484 10.28 -1.15 -12.88
N HIS A 485 9.52 -2.21 -12.60
CA HIS A 485 9.93 -3.24 -11.64
C HIS A 485 9.52 -4.64 -12.11
N SER A 486 10.42 -5.63 -11.96
CA SER A 486 10.19 -7.02 -12.38
C SER A 486 10.78 -8.03 -11.42
N ALA A 487 10.15 -9.21 -11.35
CA ALA A 487 10.53 -10.30 -10.48
C ALA A 487 11.77 -11.08 -10.98
N LEU A 488 12.43 -11.76 -10.05
CA LEU A 488 13.48 -12.72 -10.34
C LEU A 488 12.94 -13.83 -11.26
N GLY A 489 13.75 -14.22 -12.27
CA GLY A 489 13.41 -15.28 -13.21
C GLY A 489 12.45 -14.86 -14.34
N THR A 490 12.00 -13.61 -14.37
CA THR A 490 11.27 -13.05 -15.50
C THR A 490 12.20 -12.44 -16.54
N ARG A 491 11.65 -12.08 -17.72
CA ARG A 491 12.38 -11.32 -18.73
C ARG A 491 12.96 -10.04 -18.15
N GLU A 492 14.19 -9.71 -18.52
CA GLU A 492 14.76 -8.38 -18.30
C GLU A 492 13.97 -7.34 -19.08
N GLN A 493 13.53 -6.28 -18.38
CA GLN A 493 12.63 -5.28 -18.97
C GLN A 493 13.13 -3.84 -18.85
N GLU A 494 14.44 -3.67 -18.71
CA GLU A 494 15.09 -2.37 -18.89
C GLU A 494 14.81 -1.86 -20.30
N LEU A 495 14.43 -0.59 -20.43
CA LEU A 495 13.90 -0.04 -21.69
C LEU A 495 14.90 -0.11 -22.86
N TYR A 496 16.19 -0.08 -22.57
CA TYR A 496 17.24 -0.20 -23.58
C TYR A 496 17.39 -1.62 -24.16
N ARG A 497 16.74 -2.63 -23.58
CA ARG A 497 16.79 -4.03 -24.04
C ARG A 497 15.69 -4.38 -25.06
N PHE A 498 14.78 -3.46 -25.35
CA PHE A 498 13.73 -3.64 -26.33
C PHE A 498 14.16 -3.14 -27.73
N ASP A 499 13.54 -3.66 -28.77
CA ASP A 499 13.84 -3.24 -30.14
C ASP A 499 13.44 -1.78 -30.40
N ARG A 500 12.30 -1.34 -29.85
CA ARG A 500 11.76 0.03 -29.94
C ARG A 500 12.34 1.00 -28.90
N LYS A 501 13.61 0.85 -28.56
CA LYS A 501 14.30 1.65 -27.54
C LYS A 501 14.25 3.16 -27.77
N GLU A 502 14.23 3.61 -29.04
CA GLU A 502 14.09 5.02 -29.39
C GLU A 502 12.70 5.57 -29.04
N ASP A 503 11.63 4.79 -29.23
CA ASP A 503 10.28 5.20 -28.85
C ASP A 503 10.18 5.31 -27.32
N PHE A 504 10.78 4.36 -26.58
CA PHE A 504 10.87 4.45 -25.12
C PHE A 504 11.66 5.70 -24.69
N ARG A 505 12.78 6.01 -25.34
CA ARG A 505 13.55 7.22 -25.05
C ARG A 505 12.68 8.47 -25.19
N HIS A 506 11.94 8.60 -26.29
CA HIS A 506 11.04 9.75 -26.50
C HIS A 506 9.94 9.85 -25.44
N LEU A 507 9.37 8.72 -24.98
CA LEU A 507 8.37 8.73 -23.91
C LEU A 507 8.97 9.17 -22.56
N ILE A 508 10.18 8.72 -22.25
CA ILE A 508 10.86 9.17 -21.03
C ILE A 508 11.25 10.65 -21.13
N GLU A 509 11.78 11.10 -22.27
CA GLU A 509 12.05 12.53 -22.51
C GLU A 509 10.78 13.39 -22.35
N LEU A 510 9.61 12.89 -22.81
CA LEU A 510 8.32 13.55 -22.58
C LEU A 510 7.99 13.63 -21.10
N ARG A 511 8.20 12.55 -20.33
CA ARG A 511 8.04 12.59 -18.86
C ARG A 511 8.86 13.71 -18.25
N TYR A 512 10.14 13.80 -18.60
CA TYR A 512 11.03 14.83 -18.06
C TYR A 512 10.62 16.25 -18.45
N ALA A 513 10.11 16.43 -19.64
CA ALA A 513 9.54 17.72 -20.05
C ALA A 513 8.26 18.07 -19.25
N LEU A 514 7.52 17.07 -18.79
CA LEU A 514 6.28 17.23 -18.02
C LEU A 514 6.52 17.33 -16.50
N ILE A 515 7.67 16.94 -15.96
CA ILE A 515 7.92 16.93 -14.51
C ILE A 515 7.58 18.26 -13.83
N PRO A 516 7.98 19.44 -14.34
CA PRO A 516 7.64 20.71 -13.69
C PRO A 516 6.13 20.91 -13.55
N TYR A 517 5.38 20.58 -14.62
CA TYR A 517 3.93 20.65 -14.65
C TYR A 517 3.29 19.61 -13.68
N ILE A 518 3.71 18.36 -13.76
CA ILE A 518 3.22 17.28 -12.88
C ILE A 518 3.45 17.62 -11.41
N TYR A 519 4.64 18.12 -11.07
CA TYR A 519 4.99 18.49 -9.70
C TYR A 519 4.15 19.67 -9.21
N GLU A 520 3.95 20.69 -10.03
CA GLU A 520 3.11 21.85 -9.70
C GLU A 520 1.66 21.43 -9.44
N GLU A 521 1.08 20.61 -10.33
CA GLU A 521 -0.30 20.10 -10.16
C GLU A 521 -0.43 19.17 -8.95
N PHE A 522 0.60 18.37 -8.68
CA PHE A 522 0.66 17.56 -7.47
C PHE A 522 0.64 18.43 -6.20
N ILE A 523 1.45 19.49 -6.15
CA ILE A 523 1.47 20.43 -5.01
C ILE A 523 0.10 21.11 -4.85
N LYS A 524 -0.51 21.59 -5.94
CA LYS A 524 -1.88 22.16 -5.91
C LYS A 524 -2.89 21.16 -5.32
N ALA A 525 -2.83 19.91 -5.74
CA ALA A 525 -3.72 18.87 -5.22
C ALA A 525 -3.52 18.64 -3.71
N VAL A 526 -2.28 18.70 -3.21
CA VAL A 526 -1.99 18.63 -1.77
C VAL A 526 -2.53 19.87 -1.05
N GLU A 527 -2.24 21.07 -1.56
CA GLU A 527 -2.61 22.33 -0.90
C GLU A 527 -4.12 22.53 -0.81
N HIS A 528 -4.84 22.11 -1.85
CA HIS A 528 -6.30 22.29 -1.95
C HIS A 528 -7.12 21.06 -1.52
N ASN A 529 -6.47 19.99 -1.02
CA ASN A 529 -7.12 18.73 -0.66
C ASN A 529 -7.89 18.11 -1.85
N GLU A 530 -7.32 18.21 -3.05
CA GLU A 530 -7.89 17.72 -4.30
C GLU A 530 -7.21 16.43 -4.77
N MET A 531 -7.76 15.82 -5.81
CA MET A 531 -7.15 14.67 -6.49
C MET A 531 -6.16 15.16 -7.55
N TYR A 532 -5.01 14.52 -7.65
CA TYR A 532 -4.08 14.70 -8.76
C TYR A 532 -4.57 13.91 -10.00
N MET A 533 -4.93 12.63 -9.83
CA MET A 533 -5.53 11.81 -10.89
C MET A 533 -7.04 11.71 -10.67
N MET A 534 -7.79 12.47 -11.42
CA MET A 534 -9.24 12.58 -11.26
C MET A 534 -9.98 12.00 -12.47
N PRO A 535 -11.03 11.18 -12.28
CA PRO A 535 -11.88 10.74 -13.39
C PRO A 535 -12.52 11.91 -14.11
N LEU A 536 -12.50 11.89 -15.44
CA LEU A 536 -13.07 12.95 -16.28
C LEU A 536 -14.54 13.25 -15.98
N SER A 537 -15.28 12.24 -15.54
CA SER A 537 -16.68 12.36 -15.12
C SER A 537 -16.89 13.21 -13.86
N LEU A 538 -15.99 13.14 -12.90
CA LEU A 538 -16.03 14.01 -11.70
C LEU A 538 -15.73 15.46 -12.08
N TYR A 539 -14.79 15.67 -13.01
CA TYR A 539 -14.44 16.99 -13.52
C TYR A 539 -15.61 17.67 -14.26
N THR A 540 -16.29 16.93 -15.14
CA THR A 540 -17.37 17.48 -15.98
C THR A 540 -18.73 17.55 -15.26
N GLY A 541 -18.86 16.98 -14.06
CA GLY A 541 -20.13 16.83 -13.36
C GLY A 541 -21.16 15.95 -14.10
N LYS A 542 -20.74 15.21 -15.12
CA LYS A 542 -21.59 14.32 -15.93
C LYS A 542 -21.36 12.86 -15.57
N MET A 543 -21.94 12.43 -14.48
CA MET A 543 -21.83 11.08 -13.94
C MET A 543 -22.24 9.99 -14.93
N SER A 544 -23.20 10.22 -15.83
CA SER A 544 -23.56 9.26 -16.88
C SER A 544 -22.42 8.93 -17.86
N ALA A 545 -21.39 9.77 -17.91
CA ALA A 545 -20.19 9.52 -18.70
C ALA A 545 -19.19 8.58 -17.97
N ALA A 546 -19.19 8.57 -16.63
CA ALA A 546 -18.31 7.73 -15.82
C ALA A 546 -18.56 6.23 -16.05
N VAL A 547 -19.81 5.85 -16.23
CA VAL A 547 -20.20 4.46 -16.47
C VAL A 547 -19.71 3.94 -17.83
N ARG A 548 -19.47 4.86 -18.78
CA ARG A 548 -19.04 4.51 -20.16
C ARG A 548 -17.52 4.59 -20.36
N SER A 549 -16.82 5.39 -19.57
CA SER A 549 -15.36 5.56 -19.68
C SER A 549 -14.65 4.86 -18.53
N LYS A 550 -14.13 3.68 -18.78
CA LYS A 550 -13.38 2.89 -17.80
C LYS A 550 -11.95 3.39 -17.56
N THR A 551 -11.44 4.29 -18.38
CA THR A 551 -10.00 4.62 -18.46
C THR A 551 -9.65 6.09 -18.67
N SER A 552 -10.64 7.01 -18.71
CA SER A 552 -10.35 8.43 -18.98
C SER A 552 -10.13 9.21 -17.70
N TYR A 553 -8.96 9.82 -17.56
CA TYR A 553 -8.59 10.74 -16.49
C TYR A 553 -8.39 12.16 -17.03
N TRP A 554 -8.52 13.12 -16.15
CA TRP A 554 -8.09 14.49 -16.36
C TRP A 554 -7.07 14.84 -15.28
N GLN A 555 -5.89 15.26 -15.71
CA GLN A 555 -4.85 15.80 -14.83
C GLN A 555 -4.89 17.30 -14.96
N GLU A 556 -6.03 17.96 -14.58
CA GLU A 556 -5.93 19.34 -14.59
C GLU A 556 -6.95 20.27 -15.19
N ARG A 557 -6.93 21.55 -14.79
CA ARG A 557 -7.84 22.61 -15.19
C ARG A 557 -7.33 23.54 -16.29
N HIS A 558 -6.60 23.08 -17.30
CA HIS A 558 -6.27 23.90 -18.49
C HIS A 558 -5.92 23.08 -19.71
#